data_f3bd852f56a341213af3ce88b856abfb
#
_entry.id   f3bd852f56a341213af3ce88b856abfb
#
_cell.length_a   1.000
_cell.length_b   1.000
_cell.length_c   1.000
_cell.angle_alpha   90.00
_cell.angle_beta   90.00
_cell.angle_gamma   90.00
#
_symmetry.space_group_name_H-M   'P 1'
#
loop_
_entity.id
_entity.type
_entity.pdbx_description
1 polymer ?
#
loop_
_entity_poly.entity_id
_entity_poly.type
_entity_poly.pdbx_seq_one_letter_code
_entity_poly.pdbx_strand_id
1 'polypeptide(L)'
;MNKKVIIGGVAAVAVVALAGFIFSGKKERKVSFETATIVNTTISSSVTATGTIEPVTSVTVGTQVSGIVSRLYVDYNSVVKKGQVIAELDKTNLISELSTQKANLSSAESKFAYQKTNFERYQKLYDKGLVSADDFENAKLSYLQAQESVTTAKESVRKAQTNLSYATITSPIDGVVLSKAVEEGQTVAASFNTPELFTIAQDLTNMQVVADVDEADIADVKQGARVTFTVDAYPDDVFEGKVTQVRQSATTTNNVVTYEVVISAPNSDLKLKPGLTANVTIVTQEKQNVLAAPVAALRFAPLETMLEPEGKIIDCDSKTKVWVKDGKNLKAIPVKTGVSNGALTEITEGISAGKEVLTGFSSGMPMMMPGGSGNSNPFMPGPPGRRNGQGQGQAASK
;
A
#
# COMPACT_ATOMS: atom_id res chain seq x y z
N MET A 1 -5.64 2.74 -98.19
CA MET A 1 -5.31 3.49 -96.97
C MET A 1 -3.79 3.55 -96.88
N ASN A 2 -3.22 4.75 -96.94
CA ASN A 2 -1.76 4.95 -97.11
C ASN A 2 -0.94 4.54 -95.85
N LYS A 3 0.01 3.59 -96.04
CA LYS A 3 0.97 3.16 -95.00
C LYS A 3 1.72 4.33 -94.33
N LYS A 4 1.85 5.48 -95.00
CA LYS A 4 2.52 6.68 -94.45
C LYS A 4 1.70 7.35 -93.32
N VAL A 5 0.37 7.24 -93.28
CA VAL A 5 -0.48 7.81 -92.21
C VAL A 5 -0.44 7.02 -90.96
N ILE A 6 -0.26 5.70 -91.07
CA ILE A 6 -0.16 4.79 -89.93
C ILE A 6 1.19 4.97 -89.21
N ILE A 7 2.27 5.16 -89.91
CA ILE A 7 3.62 5.41 -89.38
C ILE A 7 3.68 6.77 -88.61
N GLY A 8 3.01 7.80 -89.16
CA GLY A 8 2.92 9.11 -88.45
C GLY A 8 2.13 9.08 -87.19
N GLY A 9 1.06 8.24 -87.11
CA GLY A 9 0.22 8.09 -85.92
C GLY A 9 0.98 7.35 -84.79
N VAL A 10 1.74 6.31 -85.13
CA VAL A 10 2.55 5.53 -84.12
C VAL A 10 3.70 6.37 -83.59
N ALA A 11 4.35 7.20 -84.42
CA ALA A 11 5.41 8.10 -83.96
C ALA A 11 4.85 9.21 -83.00
N ALA A 12 3.66 9.78 -83.33
CA ALA A 12 3.01 10.77 -82.42
C ALA A 12 2.62 10.16 -81.05
N VAL A 13 2.10 8.94 -81.04
CA VAL A 13 1.78 8.22 -79.77
C VAL A 13 3.05 7.87 -78.93
N ALA A 14 4.15 7.49 -79.63
CA ALA A 14 5.40 7.24 -78.95
C ALA A 14 6.03 8.51 -78.36
N VAL A 15 5.93 9.67 -79.01
CA VAL A 15 6.42 10.95 -78.50
C VAL A 15 5.54 11.41 -77.26
N VAL A 16 4.21 11.24 -77.35
CA VAL A 16 3.34 11.56 -76.21
C VAL A 16 3.58 10.63 -75.04
N ALA A 17 3.84 9.34 -75.31
CA ALA A 17 4.19 8.36 -74.22
C ALA A 17 5.56 8.67 -73.57
N LEU A 18 6.55 9.07 -74.41
CA LEU A 18 7.88 9.48 -73.93
C LEU A 18 7.80 10.81 -73.14
N ALA A 19 7.01 11.79 -73.60
CA ALA A 19 6.79 13.03 -72.87
C ALA A 19 6.03 12.77 -71.54
N GLY A 20 5.04 11.85 -71.54
CA GLY A 20 4.35 11.43 -70.31
C GLY A 20 5.28 10.75 -69.31
N PHE A 21 6.24 9.97 -69.81
CA PHE A 21 7.24 9.28 -68.96
C PHE A 21 8.29 10.25 -68.39
N ILE A 22 8.67 11.27 -69.14
CA ILE A 22 9.62 12.32 -68.67
C ILE A 22 8.92 13.32 -67.74
N PHE A 23 7.60 13.54 -67.90
CA PHE A 23 6.78 14.37 -67.01
C PHE A 23 6.19 13.61 -65.81
N SER A 24 6.37 12.29 -65.74
CA SER A 24 6.09 11.51 -64.54
C SER A 24 7.15 11.85 -63.49
N GLY A 25 7.11 13.11 -63.08
CA GLY A 25 8.03 13.71 -62.12
C GLY A 25 8.11 12.82 -60.88
N LYS A 26 9.33 12.54 -60.44
CA LYS A 26 9.66 12.00 -59.15
C LYS A 26 8.76 12.67 -58.11
N LYS A 27 7.74 11.96 -57.60
CA LYS A 27 7.02 12.39 -56.43
C LYS A 27 8.06 12.51 -55.31
N GLU A 28 8.46 13.72 -54.98
CA GLU A 28 9.30 14.00 -53.83
C GLU A 28 8.60 13.40 -52.61
N ARG A 29 9.24 12.42 -52.01
CA ARG A 29 8.81 11.86 -50.75
C ARG A 29 8.99 12.95 -49.69
N LYS A 30 7.93 13.69 -49.38
CA LYS A 30 7.95 14.60 -48.23
C LYS A 30 7.93 13.76 -46.96
N VAL A 31 9.08 13.59 -46.39
CA VAL A 31 9.23 13.01 -45.02
C VAL A 31 8.77 14.11 -44.06
N SER A 32 7.73 13.86 -43.31
CA SER A 32 7.28 14.73 -42.23
C SER A 32 7.93 14.27 -40.95
N PHE A 33 8.69 15.13 -40.27
CA PHE A 33 9.26 14.88 -38.98
C PHE A 33 8.30 15.36 -37.90
N GLU A 34 8.16 14.56 -36.87
CA GLU A 34 7.53 14.99 -35.64
C GLU A 34 8.58 15.73 -34.80
N THR A 35 8.25 16.95 -34.39
CA THR A 35 9.13 17.81 -33.61
C THR A 35 8.50 18.11 -32.24
N ALA A 36 9.33 18.32 -31.25
CA ALA A 36 8.92 18.82 -29.94
C ALA A 36 9.83 20.00 -29.57
N THR A 37 9.24 21.01 -28.98
CA THR A 37 9.97 22.17 -28.48
C THR A 37 10.51 21.92 -27.11
N ILE A 38 11.78 22.21 -26.87
CA ILE A 38 12.38 22.19 -25.55
C ILE A 38 11.87 23.37 -24.74
N VAL A 39 11.19 23.08 -23.63
CA VAL A 39 10.59 24.08 -22.73
C VAL A 39 11.11 23.92 -21.30
N ASN A 40 11.10 25.03 -20.58
CA ASN A 40 11.30 24.96 -19.13
C ASN A 40 10.00 24.45 -18.48
N THR A 41 10.12 23.37 -17.75
CA THR A 41 8.99 22.78 -17.03
C THR A 41 9.47 22.14 -15.72
N THR A 42 8.54 21.73 -14.90
CA THR A 42 8.85 20.93 -13.70
C THR A 42 8.87 19.46 -14.07
N ILE A 43 9.96 18.77 -13.72
CA ILE A 43 10.08 17.33 -13.84
C ILE A 43 10.00 16.74 -12.45
N SER A 44 9.00 15.87 -12.21
CA SER A 44 8.86 15.11 -10.98
C SER A 44 8.96 13.62 -11.29
N SER A 45 9.78 12.92 -10.52
CA SER A 45 9.78 11.47 -10.45
C SER A 45 8.88 11.04 -9.28
N SER A 46 8.08 10.03 -9.47
CA SER A 46 7.17 9.53 -8.44
C SER A 46 7.15 8.01 -8.43
N VAL A 47 6.93 7.47 -7.25
CA VAL A 47 6.69 6.05 -7.00
C VAL A 47 5.21 5.87 -6.68
N THR A 48 4.59 4.85 -7.25
CA THR A 48 3.21 4.49 -6.96
C THR A 48 3.17 3.26 -6.07
N ALA A 49 2.27 3.28 -5.08
CA ALA A 49 2.07 2.18 -4.16
C ALA A 49 0.60 2.06 -3.78
N THR A 50 0.19 0.91 -3.28
CA THR A 50 -1.13 0.74 -2.66
C THR A 50 -0.97 0.70 -1.15
N GLY A 51 -1.97 1.17 -0.43
CA GLY A 51 -1.94 1.18 1.03
C GLY A 51 -3.32 1.08 1.64
N THR A 52 -3.36 0.97 2.95
CA THR A 52 -4.59 0.94 3.74
C THR A 52 -4.68 2.16 4.62
N ILE A 53 -5.88 2.72 4.73
CA ILE A 53 -6.15 3.83 5.64
C ILE A 53 -6.40 3.30 7.04
N GLU A 54 -5.65 3.82 8.00
CA GLU A 54 -5.74 3.44 9.41
C GLU A 54 -5.77 4.68 10.31
N PRO A 55 -6.39 4.60 11.51
CA PRO A 55 -6.22 5.65 12.51
C PRO A 55 -4.76 5.67 13.00
N VAL A 56 -4.25 6.86 13.32
CA VAL A 56 -2.89 7.00 13.86
C VAL A 56 -2.69 6.21 15.15
N THR A 57 -3.74 6.17 15.98
CA THR A 57 -3.73 5.40 17.23
C THR A 57 -5.00 4.57 17.32
N SER A 58 -4.84 3.26 17.39
CA SER A 58 -5.91 2.32 17.70
C SER A 58 -5.46 1.34 18.76
N VAL A 59 -6.38 0.92 19.62
CA VAL A 59 -6.12 -0.05 20.67
C VAL A 59 -7.15 -1.17 20.62
N THR A 60 -6.67 -2.39 20.56
CA THR A 60 -7.50 -3.59 20.68
C THR A 60 -7.69 -3.91 22.18
N VAL A 61 -8.92 -3.96 22.60
CA VAL A 61 -9.33 -4.29 23.99
C VAL A 61 -9.78 -5.73 24.05
N GLY A 62 -9.14 -6.50 24.92
CA GLY A 62 -9.46 -7.90 25.16
C GLY A 62 -9.77 -8.16 26.65
N THR A 63 -9.95 -9.44 27.01
CA THR A 63 -10.13 -9.88 28.40
C THR A 63 -8.98 -10.73 28.88
N GLN A 64 -8.64 -10.63 30.18
CA GLN A 64 -7.63 -11.44 30.83
C GLN A 64 -8.24 -12.60 31.62
N VAL A 65 -9.58 -12.66 31.70
CA VAL A 65 -10.31 -13.74 32.40
C VAL A 65 -11.33 -14.35 31.45
N SER A 66 -11.54 -15.65 31.58
CA SER A 66 -12.58 -16.38 30.83
C SER A 66 -13.93 -16.22 31.50
N GLY A 67 -14.97 -16.11 30.69
CA GLY A 67 -16.35 -16.00 31.20
C GLY A 67 -17.37 -15.82 30.09
N ILE A 68 -18.62 -15.66 30.46
CA ILE A 68 -19.71 -15.34 29.55
C ILE A 68 -19.89 -13.82 29.55
N VAL A 69 -20.04 -13.20 28.38
CA VAL A 69 -20.36 -11.77 28.26
C VAL A 69 -21.78 -11.56 28.82
N SER A 70 -21.87 -10.90 29.96
CA SER A 70 -23.15 -10.64 30.63
C SER A 70 -23.87 -9.44 30.04
N ARG A 71 -23.15 -8.36 29.74
CA ARG A 71 -23.70 -7.13 29.19
C ARG A 71 -22.69 -6.35 28.36
N LEU A 72 -23.17 -5.73 27.29
CA LEU A 72 -22.43 -4.76 26.47
C LEU A 72 -23.04 -3.37 26.67
N TYR A 73 -22.22 -2.36 26.90
CA TYR A 73 -22.63 -0.98 27.13
C TYR A 73 -22.41 -0.08 25.93
N VAL A 74 -21.68 -0.58 24.91
CA VAL A 74 -21.31 0.16 23.70
C VAL A 74 -21.54 -0.71 22.47
N ASP A 75 -21.77 -0.05 21.35
CA ASP A 75 -21.91 -0.67 20.03
C ASP A 75 -20.96 0.01 19.03
N TYR A 76 -20.99 -0.42 17.76
CA TYR A 76 -20.22 0.21 16.69
C TYR A 76 -20.44 1.73 16.68
N ASN A 77 -19.37 2.48 16.41
CA ASN A 77 -19.35 3.95 16.33
C ASN A 77 -19.70 4.67 17.64
N SER A 78 -19.81 3.97 18.76
CA SER A 78 -20.01 4.59 20.08
C SER A 78 -18.79 5.39 20.50
N VAL A 79 -18.99 6.61 20.98
CA VAL A 79 -17.91 7.42 21.59
C VAL A 79 -17.72 6.97 23.02
N VAL A 80 -16.47 6.68 23.39
CA VAL A 80 -16.09 6.20 24.72
C VAL A 80 -15.01 7.08 25.33
N LYS A 81 -14.99 7.13 26.67
CA LYS A 81 -13.95 7.82 27.44
C LYS A 81 -13.06 6.80 28.12
N LYS A 82 -11.81 7.18 28.35
CA LYS A 82 -10.86 6.39 29.12
C LYS A 82 -11.43 6.01 30.50
N GLY A 83 -11.39 4.71 30.84
CA GLY A 83 -11.95 4.17 32.08
C GLY A 83 -13.47 3.93 32.04
N GLN A 84 -14.16 4.29 30.96
CA GLN A 84 -15.58 3.97 30.78
C GLN A 84 -15.76 2.45 30.63
N VAL A 85 -16.74 1.89 31.35
CA VAL A 85 -17.11 0.46 31.20
C VAL A 85 -17.74 0.26 29.82
N ILE A 86 -17.23 -0.70 29.08
CA ILE A 86 -17.68 -1.05 27.73
C ILE A 86 -18.33 -2.43 27.69
N ALA A 87 -17.91 -3.36 28.56
CA ALA A 87 -18.52 -4.68 28.70
C ALA A 87 -18.35 -5.24 30.11
N GLU A 88 -19.20 -6.18 30.48
CA GLU A 88 -19.06 -6.95 31.70
C GLU A 88 -19.21 -8.44 31.41
N LEU A 89 -18.33 -9.22 32.04
CA LEU A 89 -18.44 -10.67 32.08
C LEU A 89 -19.26 -11.11 33.31
N ASP A 90 -19.82 -12.32 33.28
CA ASP A 90 -20.46 -12.92 34.43
C ASP A 90 -19.46 -13.07 35.57
N LYS A 91 -19.77 -12.39 36.69
CA LYS A 91 -18.92 -12.30 37.89
C LYS A 91 -19.20 -13.39 38.92
N THR A 92 -20.23 -14.22 38.71
CA THR A 92 -20.76 -15.17 39.72
C THR A 92 -19.68 -16.06 40.27
N ASN A 93 -18.90 -16.72 39.41
CA ASN A 93 -17.80 -17.61 39.81
C ASN A 93 -16.64 -16.85 40.48
N LEU A 94 -16.31 -15.66 39.97
CA LEU A 94 -15.22 -14.83 40.48
C LEU A 94 -15.56 -14.25 41.87
N ILE A 95 -16.81 -13.88 42.10
CA ILE A 95 -17.31 -13.45 43.43
C ILE A 95 -17.27 -14.61 44.43
N SER A 96 -17.67 -15.82 44.03
CA SER A 96 -17.61 -17.01 44.83
C SER A 96 -16.17 -17.37 45.22
N GLU A 97 -15.24 -17.31 44.27
CA GLU A 97 -13.82 -17.51 44.50
C GLU A 97 -13.26 -16.47 45.48
N LEU A 98 -13.55 -15.20 45.29
CA LEU A 98 -13.12 -14.14 46.21
C LEU A 98 -13.68 -14.36 47.61
N SER A 99 -14.93 -14.81 47.74
CA SER A 99 -15.54 -15.16 49.04
C SER A 99 -14.81 -16.31 49.74
N THR A 100 -14.45 -17.35 48.97
CA THR A 100 -13.67 -18.49 49.46
C THR A 100 -12.29 -18.06 49.98
N GLN A 101 -11.59 -17.23 49.19
CA GLN A 101 -10.26 -16.73 49.61
C GLN A 101 -10.33 -15.82 50.84
N LYS A 102 -11.39 -15.01 51.00
CA LYS A 102 -11.64 -14.20 52.20
C LYS A 102 -11.89 -15.10 53.43
N ALA A 103 -12.63 -16.18 53.27
CA ALA A 103 -12.86 -17.13 54.37
C ALA A 103 -11.53 -17.83 54.80
N ASN A 104 -10.70 -18.21 53.82
CA ASN A 104 -9.36 -18.78 54.09
C ASN A 104 -8.46 -17.79 54.85
N LEU A 105 -8.47 -16.51 54.45
CA LEU A 105 -7.75 -15.45 55.14
C LEU A 105 -8.23 -15.30 56.60
N SER A 106 -9.54 -15.25 56.83
CA SER A 106 -10.10 -15.15 58.19
C SER A 106 -9.70 -16.33 59.08
N SER A 107 -9.64 -17.56 58.52
CA SER A 107 -9.14 -18.73 59.23
C SER A 107 -7.65 -18.61 59.58
N ALA A 108 -6.82 -18.13 58.61
CA ALA A 108 -5.38 -17.90 58.86
C ALA A 108 -5.15 -16.81 59.90
N GLU A 109 -5.91 -15.73 59.88
CA GLU A 109 -5.84 -14.66 60.89
C GLU A 109 -6.22 -15.14 62.30
N SER A 110 -7.26 -15.98 62.40
CA SER A 110 -7.67 -16.58 63.66
C SER A 110 -6.56 -17.49 64.24
N LYS A 111 -5.94 -18.31 63.39
CA LYS A 111 -4.79 -19.16 63.79
C LYS A 111 -3.59 -18.31 64.20
N PHE A 112 -3.29 -17.26 63.49
CA PHE A 112 -2.22 -16.34 63.83
C PHE A 112 -2.45 -15.64 65.17
N ALA A 113 -3.64 -15.15 65.44
CA ALA A 113 -4.01 -14.53 66.71
C ALA A 113 -3.81 -15.50 67.90
N TYR A 114 -4.18 -16.78 67.71
CA TYR A 114 -3.95 -17.81 68.73
C TYR A 114 -2.45 -18.05 68.94
N GLN A 115 -1.69 -18.23 67.85
CA GLN A 115 -0.25 -18.52 67.98
C GLN A 115 0.55 -17.32 68.52
N LYS A 116 0.13 -16.10 68.19
CA LYS A 116 0.70 -14.88 68.75
C LYS A 116 0.53 -14.85 70.30
N THR A 117 -0.69 -15.10 70.79
CA THR A 117 -0.97 -15.12 72.22
C THR A 117 -0.21 -16.25 72.91
N ASN A 118 -0.08 -17.38 72.24
CA ASN A 118 0.70 -18.54 72.75
C ASN A 118 2.19 -18.19 72.83
N PHE A 119 2.79 -17.64 71.82
CA PHE A 119 4.18 -17.16 71.78
C PHE A 119 4.43 -16.14 72.90
N GLU A 120 3.60 -15.14 73.07
CA GLU A 120 3.71 -14.13 74.15
C GLU A 120 3.66 -14.76 75.54
N ARG A 121 2.88 -15.81 75.68
CA ARG A 121 2.81 -16.59 76.98
C ARG A 121 4.11 -17.35 77.21
N TYR A 122 4.61 -18.09 76.22
CA TYR A 122 5.88 -18.86 76.36
C TYR A 122 7.07 -17.93 76.55
N GLN A 123 7.08 -16.75 75.94
CA GLN A 123 8.09 -15.73 76.18
C GLN A 123 8.16 -15.35 77.68
N LYS A 124 7.01 -15.01 78.30
CA LYS A 124 6.94 -14.63 79.70
C LYS A 124 7.34 -15.78 80.66
N LEU A 125 7.07 -17.02 80.27
CA LEU A 125 7.48 -18.20 81.04
C LEU A 125 8.99 -18.48 80.91
N TYR A 126 9.55 -18.32 79.73
CA TYR A 126 10.96 -18.45 79.41
C TYR A 126 11.81 -17.42 80.17
N ASP A 127 11.39 -16.16 80.17
CA ASP A 127 12.03 -15.09 80.95
C ASP A 127 12.08 -15.35 82.41
N LYS A 128 11.16 -16.17 82.93
CA LYS A 128 11.13 -16.64 84.34
C LYS A 128 11.82 -18.01 84.59
N GLY A 129 12.41 -18.61 83.57
CA GLY A 129 13.05 -19.93 83.70
C GLY A 129 12.08 -21.09 83.83
N LEU A 130 10.78 -20.97 83.56
CA LEU A 130 9.72 -21.96 83.77
C LEU A 130 9.45 -22.89 82.57
N VAL A 131 10.09 -22.67 81.40
CA VAL A 131 10.00 -23.56 80.25
C VAL A 131 11.37 -23.73 79.60
N SER A 132 11.54 -24.80 78.80
CA SER A 132 12.81 -25.09 78.11
C SER A 132 13.03 -24.12 76.97
N ALA A 133 14.27 -23.96 76.52
CA ALA A 133 14.59 -23.18 75.30
C ALA A 133 13.93 -23.79 74.06
N ASP A 134 13.85 -25.11 73.96
CA ASP A 134 13.20 -25.83 72.87
C ASP A 134 11.70 -25.53 72.78
N ASP A 135 10.99 -25.52 73.90
CA ASP A 135 9.56 -25.18 73.97
C ASP A 135 9.30 -23.71 73.49
N PHE A 136 10.19 -22.81 73.92
CA PHE A 136 10.08 -21.38 73.46
C PHE A 136 10.35 -21.22 71.97
N GLU A 137 11.39 -21.86 71.43
CA GLU A 137 11.70 -21.83 70.01
C GLU A 137 10.61 -22.47 69.20
N ASN A 138 9.99 -23.55 69.58
CA ASN A 138 8.85 -24.19 68.97
C ASN A 138 7.61 -23.25 68.92
N ALA A 139 7.34 -22.52 70.00
CA ALA A 139 6.27 -21.51 70.03
C ALA A 139 6.56 -20.34 69.09
N LYS A 140 7.80 -19.87 69.02
CA LYS A 140 8.27 -18.83 68.10
C LYS A 140 8.13 -19.27 66.65
N LEU A 141 8.60 -20.50 66.34
CA LEU A 141 8.46 -21.05 64.98
C LEU A 141 6.99 -21.12 64.53
N SER A 142 6.10 -21.62 65.42
CA SER A 142 4.67 -21.72 65.19
C SER A 142 4.02 -20.34 64.90
N TYR A 143 4.45 -19.31 65.65
CA TYR A 143 4.02 -17.94 65.44
C TYR A 143 4.46 -17.41 64.06
N LEU A 144 5.75 -17.59 63.69
CA LEU A 144 6.29 -17.17 62.40
C LEU A 144 5.57 -17.88 61.23
N GLN A 145 5.38 -19.21 61.34
CA GLN A 145 4.62 -19.98 60.34
C GLN A 145 3.18 -19.49 60.17
N ALA A 146 2.50 -19.16 61.26
CA ALA A 146 1.17 -18.59 61.18
C ALA A 146 1.13 -17.19 60.56
N GLN A 147 2.18 -16.37 60.82
CA GLN A 147 2.35 -15.06 60.19
C GLN A 147 2.51 -15.18 58.67
N GLU A 148 3.36 -16.09 58.18
CA GLU A 148 3.56 -16.35 56.75
C GLU A 148 2.28 -16.88 56.08
N SER A 149 1.52 -17.71 56.81
CA SER A 149 0.23 -18.22 56.34
C SER A 149 -0.79 -17.08 56.07
N VAL A 150 -0.82 -16.07 56.96
CA VAL A 150 -1.69 -14.86 56.74
C VAL A 150 -1.22 -14.07 55.52
N THR A 151 0.10 -13.89 55.34
CA THR A 151 0.67 -13.21 54.20
C THR A 151 0.26 -13.89 52.87
N THR A 152 0.43 -15.24 52.82
CA THR A 152 0.04 -16.03 51.65
C THR A 152 -1.47 -15.94 51.37
N ALA A 153 -2.30 -16.02 52.42
CA ALA A 153 -3.76 -15.89 52.26
C ALA A 153 -4.19 -14.47 51.78
N LYS A 154 -3.51 -13.42 52.26
CA LYS A 154 -3.74 -12.03 51.77
C LYS A 154 -3.43 -11.89 50.27
N GLU A 155 -2.32 -12.48 49.81
CA GLU A 155 -1.96 -12.47 48.39
C GLU A 155 -3.00 -13.23 47.52
N SER A 156 -3.53 -14.35 48.06
CA SER A 156 -4.60 -15.09 47.37
C SER A 156 -5.88 -14.27 47.23
N VAL A 157 -6.27 -13.53 48.27
CA VAL A 157 -7.41 -12.60 48.23
C VAL A 157 -7.14 -11.51 47.20
N ARG A 158 -5.93 -10.91 47.19
CA ARG A 158 -5.55 -9.88 46.24
C ARG A 158 -5.66 -10.37 44.80
N LYS A 159 -5.15 -11.60 44.52
CA LYS A 159 -5.26 -12.23 43.20
C LYS A 159 -6.71 -12.44 42.78
N ALA A 160 -7.58 -12.96 43.65
CA ALA A 160 -9.00 -13.16 43.37
C ALA A 160 -9.71 -11.80 43.09
N GLN A 161 -9.35 -10.76 43.83
CA GLN A 161 -9.89 -9.41 43.64
C GLN A 161 -9.46 -8.78 42.32
N THR A 162 -8.20 -8.98 41.94
CA THR A 162 -7.69 -8.54 40.62
C THR A 162 -8.42 -9.26 39.47
N ASN A 163 -8.60 -10.60 39.59
CA ASN A 163 -9.36 -11.36 38.59
C ASN A 163 -10.81 -10.86 38.46
N LEU A 164 -11.45 -10.53 39.57
CA LEU A 164 -12.80 -9.96 39.59
C LEU A 164 -12.83 -8.59 38.91
N SER A 165 -11.80 -7.77 39.08
CA SER A 165 -11.71 -6.46 38.41
C SER A 165 -11.60 -6.61 36.88
N TYR A 166 -10.92 -7.64 36.39
CA TYR A 166 -10.77 -7.93 34.95
C TYR A 166 -12.08 -8.39 34.29
N ALA A 167 -13.09 -8.81 35.08
CA ALA A 167 -14.42 -9.10 34.55
C ALA A 167 -15.20 -7.85 34.16
N THR A 168 -14.75 -6.65 34.55
CA THR A 168 -15.30 -5.37 34.10
C THR A 168 -14.33 -4.77 33.10
N ILE A 169 -14.70 -4.75 31.83
CA ILE A 169 -13.86 -4.32 30.73
C ILE A 169 -14.07 -2.83 30.50
N THR A 170 -13.01 -2.06 30.52
CA THR A 170 -13.04 -0.61 30.36
C THR A 170 -12.21 -0.17 29.17
N SER A 171 -12.55 0.97 28.59
CA SER A 171 -11.75 1.58 27.53
C SER A 171 -10.43 2.11 28.08
N PRO A 172 -9.27 1.78 27.47
CA PRO A 172 -7.96 2.28 27.87
C PRO A 172 -7.70 3.71 27.38
N ILE A 173 -8.43 4.18 26.37
CA ILE A 173 -8.27 5.49 25.71
C ILE A 173 -9.62 6.16 25.49
N ASP A 174 -9.61 7.47 25.28
CA ASP A 174 -10.74 8.19 24.70
C ASP A 174 -10.82 7.89 23.20
N GLY A 175 -12.02 7.72 22.65
CA GLY A 175 -12.10 7.44 21.22
C GLY A 175 -13.47 6.91 20.76
N VAL A 176 -13.45 6.27 19.59
CA VAL A 176 -14.62 5.70 18.93
C VAL A 176 -14.42 4.20 18.72
N VAL A 177 -15.44 3.41 19.03
CA VAL A 177 -15.44 1.95 18.80
C VAL A 177 -15.53 1.67 17.31
N LEU A 178 -14.46 1.08 16.72
CA LEU A 178 -14.42 0.69 15.30
C LEU A 178 -15.06 -0.67 15.07
N SER A 179 -14.73 -1.63 15.93
CA SER A 179 -15.22 -3.00 15.82
C SER A 179 -15.63 -3.56 17.16
N LYS A 180 -16.65 -4.42 17.12
CA LYS A 180 -17.15 -5.22 18.22
C LYS A 180 -17.12 -6.68 17.77
N ALA A 181 -16.24 -7.48 18.35
CA ALA A 181 -16.03 -8.88 17.98
C ALA A 181 -16.75 -9.86 18.92
N VAL A 182 -17.64 -9.37 19.80
CA VAL A 182 -18.36 -10.18 20.80
C VAL A 182 -19.81 -9.77 20.91
N GLU A 183 -20.65 -10.73 21.34
CA GLU A 183 -22.08 -10.53 21.60
C GLU A 183 -22.45 -10.91 23.04
N GLU A 184 -23.57 -10.37 23.54
CA GLU A 184 -24.11 -10.76 24.84
C GLU A 184 -24.46 -12.27 24.85
N GLY A 185 -24.10 -12.96 25.93
CA GLY A 185 -24.24 -14.41 26.04
C GLY A 185 -23.11 -15.22 25.44
N GLN A 186 -22.18 -14.61 24.71
CA GLN A 186 -21.04 -15.31 24.14
C GLN A 186 -20.01 -15.68 25.22
N THR A 187 -19.47 -16.90 25.14
CA THR A 187 -18.37 -17.36 26.00
C THR A 187 -17.03 -16.95 25.42
N VAL A 188 -16.22 -16.26 26.21
CA VAL A 188 -14.83 -15.88 25.87
C VAL A 188 -13.84 -16.64 26.72
N ALA A 189 -12.78 -17.15 26.12
CA ALA A 189 -11.74 -17.94 26.79
C ALA A 189 -10.36 -17.26 26.64
N ALA A 190 -9.78 -16.82 27.75
CA ALA A 190 -8.49 -16.14 27.82
C ALA A 190 -7.35 -17.12 28.16
N SER A 191 -7.27 -18.30 27.47
CA SER A 191 -6.34 -19.36 27.86
C SER A 191 -4.99 -19.28 27.17
N PHE A 192 -4.92 -19.08 25.85
CA PHE A 192 -3.69 -19.06 25.06
C PHE A 192 -3.50 -17.75 24.29
N ASN A 193 -4.59 -17.19 23.77
CA ASN A 193 -4.61 -15.90 23.10
C ASN A 193 -5.63 -15.02 23.80
N THR A 194 -5.31 -13.76 24.01
CA THR A 194 -6.28 -12.78 24.49
C THR A 194 -7.30 -12.54 23.38
N PRO A 195 -8.58 -12.92 23.55
CA PRO A 195 -9.60 -12.67 22.53
C PRO A 195 -9.81 -11.16 22.38
N GLU A 196 -9.84 -10.72 21.14
CA GLU A 196 -10.19 -9.34 20.80
C GLU A 196 -11.69 -9.14 21.01
N LEU A 197 -12.07 -8.14 21.80
CA LEU A 197 -13.47 -7.83 22.09
C LEU A 197 -13.90 -6.55 21.34
N PHE A 198 -13.06 -5.52 21.39
CA PHE A 198 -13.29 -4.24 20.75
C PHE A 198 -11.99 -3.68 20.17
N THR A 199 -12.12 -2.93 19.07
CA THR A 199 -11.06 -2.05 18.57
C THR A 199 -11.53 -0.61 18.71
N ILE A 200 -10.75 0.22 19.40
CA ILE A 200 -11.07 1.63 19.66
C ILE A 200 -10.03 2.51 18.99
N ALA A 201 -10.45 3.44 18.14
CA ALA A 201 -9.59 4.48 17.58
C ALA A 201 -9.66 5.73 18.42
N GLN A 202 -8.52 6.37 18.65
CA GLN A 202 -8.46 7.59 19.47
C GLN A 202 -9.09 8.78 18.74
N ASP A 203 -8.77 8.96 17.47
CA ASP A 203 -9.21 10.09 16.67
C ASP A 203 -9.35 9.67 15.20
N LEU A 204 -10.50 9.98 14.59
CA LEU A 204 -10.76 9.72 13.18
C LEU A 204 -10.49 10.95 12.28
N THR A 205 -10.19 12.11 12.87
CA THR A 205 -9.84 13.32 12.12
C THR A 205 -8.39 13.29 11.63
N ASN A 206 -7.53 12.50 12.29
CA ASN A 206 -6.14 12.30 11.95
C ASN A 206 -5.93 10.82 11.62
N MET A 207 -5.87 10.55 10.33
CA MET A 207 -5.63 9.22 9.80
C MET A 207 -4.20 9.10 9.23
N GLN A 208 -3.80 7.90 8.93
CA GLN A 208 -2.57 7.60 8.19
C GLN A 208 -2.87 6.60 7.09
N VAL A 209 -2.11 6.67 6.00
CA VAL A 209 -2.05 5.62 5.00
C VAL A 209 -0.78 4.82 5.28
N VAL A 210 -0.92 3.52 5.45
CA VAL A 210 0.21 2.58 5.49
C VAL A 210 0.31 2.00 4.08
N ALA A 211 1.29 2.47 3.32
CA ALA A 211 1.49 2.10 1.92
C ALA A 211 2.62 1.07 1.80
N ASP A 212 2.39 0.04 0.99
CA ASP A 212 3.36 -1.01 0.67
C ASP A 212 4.15 -0.61 -0.57
N VAL A 213 5.39 -0.18 -0.38
CA VAL A 213 6.30 0.23 -1.45
C VAL A 213 7.26 -0.92 -1.78
N ASP A 214 7.44 -1.19 -3.08
CA ASP A 214 8.35 -2.24 -3.55
C ASP A 214 9.81 -1.96 -3.15
N GLU A 215 10.58 -3.02 -2.90
CA GLU A 215 12.03 -2.94 -2.57
C GLU A 215 12.82 -2.17 -3.64
N ALA A 216 12.42 -2.27 -4.92
CA ALA A 216 13.10 -1.57 -6.00
C ALA A 216 13.00 -0.05 -5.91
N ASP A 217 11.92 0.48 -5.31
CA ASP A 217 11.57 1.90 -5.29
C ASP A 217 11.81 2.57 -3.94
N ILE A 218 11.96 1.79 -2.87
CA ILE A 218 12.06 2.33 -1.50
C ILE A 218 13.28 3.22 -1.27
N ALA A 219 14.38 3.00 -2.03
CA ALA A 219 15.61 3.76 -1.89
C ALA A 219 15.42 5.25 -2.18
N ASP A 220 14.47 5.60 -3.03
CA ASP A 220 14.18 6.97 -3.43
C ASP A 220 13.14 7.65 -2.53
N VAL A 221 12.43 6.90 -1.68
CA VAL A 221 11.41 7.42 -0.76
C VAL A 221 12.06 8.00 0.50
N LYS A 222 11.81 9.29 0.77
CA LYS A 222 12.36 10.00 1.93
C LYS A 222 11.26 10.51 2.84
N GLN A 223 11.56 10.56 4.13
CA GLN A 223 10.70 11.23 5.10
C GLN A 223 10.48 12.69 4.71
N GLY A 224 9.24 13.17 4.81
CA GLY A 224 8.83 14.52 4.40
C GLY A 224 8.48 14.65 2.92
N ALA A 225 8.64 13.61 2.10
CA ALA A 225 8.22 13.62 0.70
C ALA A 225 6.72 13.93 0.57
N ARG A 226 6.36 14.72 -0.43
CA ARG A 226 4.97 15.05 -0.74
C ARG A 226 4.30 13.83 -1.34
N VAL A 227 3.09 13.57 -0.89
CA VAL A 227 2.28 12.44 -1.34
C VAL A 227 0.91 12.94 -1.74
N THR A 228 0.41 12.41 -2.85
CA THR A 228 -0.99 12.50 -3.22
C THR A 228 -1.58 11.10 -3.28
N PHE A 229 -2.81 10.95 -2.82
CA PHE A 229 -3.47 9.66 -2.87
C PHE A 229 -4.96 9.82 -3.18
N THR A 230 -5.52 8.80 -3.78
CA THR A 230 -6.96 8.64 -4.01
C THR A 230 -7.43 7.39 -3.30
N VAL A 231 -8.70 7.33 -2.95
CA VAL A 231 -9.31 6.13 -2.36
C VAL A 231 -10.39 5.61 -3.29
N ASP A 232 -10.55 4.29 -3.33
CA ASP A 232 -11.50 3.66 -4.26
C ASP A 232 -12.96 4.11 -4.04
N ALA A 233 -13.27 4.54 -2.79
CA ALA A 233 -14.58 5.09 -2.45
C ALA A 233 -14.83 6.49 -3.02
N TYR A 234 -13.78 7.26 -3.32
CA TYR A 234 -13.82 8.64 -3.83
C TYR A 234 -12.74 8.83 -4.90
N PRO A 235 -12.92 8.26 -6.10
CA PRO A 235 -11.88 8.26 -7.15
C PRO A 235 -11.57 9.65 -7.71
N ASP A 236 -12.51 10.58 -7.63
CA ASP A 236 -12.36 11.95 -8.13
C ASP A 236 -11.73 12.90 -7.07
N ASP A 237 -11.71 12.52 -5.80
CA ASP A 237 -11.14 13.31 -4.71
C ASP A 237 -9.65 12.96 -4.55
N VAL A 238 -8.77 13.95 -4.72
CA VAL A 238 -7.34 13.81 -4.48
C VAL A 238 -7.02 14.35 -3.08
N PHE A 239 -6.48 13.49 -2.24
CA PHE A 239 -6.03 13.82 -0.90
C PHE A 239 -4.53 14.10 -0.90
N GLU A 240 -4.09 15.00 -0.05
CA GLU A 240 -2.68 15.34 0.11
C GLU A 240 -2.16 14.87 1.47
N GLY A 241 -0.93 14.40 1.46
CA GLY A 241 -0.24 13.94 2.65
C GLY A 241 1.27 14.12 2.55
N LYS A 242 1.96 13.67 3.58
CA LYS A 242 3.43 13.65 3.61
C LYS A 242 3.89 12.34 4.22
N VAL A 243 5.03 11.83 3.75
CA VAL A 243 5.69 10.68 4.37
C VAL A 243 6.14 11.09 5.77
N THR A 244 5.56 10.44 6.79
CA THR A 244 5.93 10.64 8.20
C THR A 244 7.04 9.70 8.62
N GLN A 245 7.02 8.47 8.11
CA GLN A 245 8.00 7.45 8.47
C GLN A 245 8.13 6.41 7.35
N VAL A 246 9.34 5.92 7.14
CA VAL A 246 9.62 4.71 6.36
C VAL A 246 10.04 3.62 7.36
N ARG A 247 9.27 2.52 7.43
CA ARG A 247 9.58 1.41 8.34
C ARG A 247 10.78 0.63 7.82
N GLN A 248 11.70 0.25 8.73
CA GLN A 248 12.94 -0.45 8.38
C GLN A 248 12.73 -1.97 8.18
N SER A 249 11.63 -2.50 8.66
CA SER A 249 11.31 -3.92 8.53
C SER A 249 10.58 -4.16 7.21
N ALA A 250 11.13 -5.03 6.39
CA ALA A 250 10.45 -5.50 5.19
C ALA A 250 9.37 -6.54 5.55
N THR A 251 8.28 -6.52 4.80
CA THR A 251 7.24 -7.55 4.82
C THR A 251 7.32 -8.35 3.53
N THR A 252 7.27 -9.68 3.63
CA THR A 252 7.28 -10.55 2.45
C THR A 252 5.95 -11.24 2.32
N THR A 253 5.20 -10.92 1.29
CA THR A 253 3.92 -11.54 0.97
C THR A 253 3.97 -12.13 -0.43
N ASN A 254 3.69 -13.42 -0.57
CA ASN A 254 3.73 -14.13 -1.86
C ASN A 254 5.06 -13.97 -2.63
N ASN A 255 6.19 -14.01 -1.92
CA ASN A 255 7.54 -13.79 -2.46
C ASN A 255 7.80 -12.37 -3.02
N VAL A 256 6.95 -11.40 -2.73
CA VAL A 256 7.18 -9.98 -3.00
C VAL A 256 7.63 -9.30 -1.72
N VAL A 257 8.74 -8.60 -1.77
CA VAL A 257 9.31 -7.85 -0.64
C VAL A 257 8.86 -6.40 -0.75
N THR A 258 8.12 -5.94 0.26
CA THR A 258 7.65 -4.56 0.36
C THR A 258 8.08 -3.92 1.68
N TYR A 259 8.17 -2.60 1.68
CA TYR A 259 8.42 -1.79 2.86
C TYR A 259 7.22 -0.90 3.14
N GLU A 260 6.80 -0.86 4.39
CA GLU A 260 5.68 -0.03 4.81
C GLU A 260 6.13 1.43 4.97
N VAL A 261 5.45 2.30 4.25
CA VAL A 261 5.62 3.75 4.31
C VAL A 261 4.39 4.38 4.94
N VAL A 262 4.58 5.05 6.07
CA VAL A 262 3.50 5.72 6.79
C VAL A 262 3.36 7.15 6.27
N ILE A 263 2.16 7.53 5.88
CA ILE A 263 1.83 8.79 5.25
C ILE A 263 0.71 9.45 6.06
N SER A 264 0.86 10.74 6.37
CA SER A 264 -0.22 11.50 7.04
C SER A 264 -1.42 11.68 6.12
N ALA A 265 -2.61 11.47 6.63
CA ALA A 265 -3.87 11.62 5.92
C ALA A 265 -4.87 12.44 6.78
N PRO A 266 -4.82 13.78 6.71
CA PRO A 266 -5.80 14.62 7.40
C PRO A 266 -7.22 14.31 6.94
N ASN A 267 -8.16 14.17 7.89
CA ASN A 267 -9.54 13.73 7.63
C ASN A 267 -10.54 14.62 8.37
N SER A 268 -10.47 15.93 8.22
CA SER A 268 -11.37 16.88 8.87
C SER A 268 -12.85 16.65 8.52
N ASP A 269 -13.10 16.19 7.31
CA ASP A 269 -14.45 15.95 6.78
C ASP A 269 -14.99 14.54 7.08
N LEU A 270 -14.21 13.70 7.78
CA LEU A 270 -14.53 12.31 8.11
C LEU A 270 -14.92 11.43 6.90
N LYS A 271 -14.44 11.80 5.71
CA LYS A 271 -14.63 11.02 4.48
C LYS A 271 -13.81 9.74 4.47
N LEU A 272 -12.58 9.80 5.01
CA LEU A 272 -11.70 8.66 5.09
C LEU A 272 -12.13 7.77 6.25
N LYS A 273 -12.44 6.51 5.94
CA LYS A 273 -12.80 5.49 6.92
C LYS A 273 -11.66 4.49 7.07
N PRO A 274 -11.41 3.98 8.29
CA PRO A 274 -10.46 2.89 8.49
C PRO A 274 -10.77 1.69 7.60
N GLY A 275 -9.72 1.09 7.01
CA GLY A 275 -9.83 -0.06 6.12
C GLY A 275 -10.05 0.27 4.64
N LEU A 276 -10.17 1.54 4.24
CA LEU A 276 -10.22 1.91 2.83
C LEU A 276 -8.86 1.69 2.18
N THR A 277 -8.87 1.20 0.94
CA THR A 277 -7.67 1.09 0.10
C THR A 277 -7.37 2.45 -0.53
N ALA A 278 -6.12 2.84 -0.47
CA ALA A 278 -5.59 4.07 -1.06
C ALA A 278 -4.58 3.76 -2.16
N ASN A 279 -4.70 4.43 -3.30
CA ASN A 279 -3.72 4.45 -4.38
C ASN A 279 -2.83 5.67 -4.17
N VAL A 280 -1.58 5.44 -3.84
CA VAL A 280 -0.63 6.45 -3.36
C VAL A 280 0.38 6.78 -4.44
N THR A 281 0.68 8.08 -4.62
CA THR A 281 1.75 8.58 -5.48
C THR A 281 2.70 9.43 -4.64
N ILE A 282 3.90 8.91 -4.40
CA ILE A 282 4.95 9.54 -3.61
C ILE A 282 5.89 10.28 -4.55
N VAL A 283 6.05 11.59 -4.38
CA VAL A 283 7.00 12.38 -5.16
C VAL A 283 8.40 12.21 -4.56
N THR A 284 9.26 11.51 -5.27
CA THR A 284 10.63 11.19 -4.82
C THR A 284 11.63 12.29 -5.16
N GLN A 285 11.50 12.87 -6.35
CA GLN A 285 12.33 13.98 -6.80
C GLN A 285 11.49 14.98 -7.56
N GLU A 286 11.69 16.25 -7.28
CA GLU A 286 11.03 17.35 -8.00
C GLU A 286 12.09 18.41 -8.33
N LYS A 287 12.22 18.73 -9.63
CA LYS A 287 13.05 19.83 -10.09
C LYS A 287 12.19 20.81 -10.87
N GLN A 288 12.14 22.03 -10.38
CA GLN A 288 11.36 23.10 -11.00
C GLN A 288 12.20 23.89 -11.98
N ASN A 289 11.55 24.38 -13.03
CA ASN A 289 12.14 25.26 -14.05
C ASN A 289 13.41 24.71 -14.71
N VAL A 290 13.39 23.43 -15.07
CA VAL A 290 14.48 22.77 -15.79
C VAL A 290 14.15 22.60 -17.26
N LEU A 291 15.17 22.65 -18.14
CA LEU A 291 15.01 22.35 -19.56
C LEU A 291 14.64 20.88 -19.73
N ALA A 292 13.50 20.63 -20.35
CA ALA A 292 12.97 19.29 -20.58
C ALA A 292 12.86 18.97 -22.05
N ALA A 293 13.29 17.77 -22.40
CA ALA A 293 13.05 17.15 -23.70
C ALA A 293 12.25 15.86 -23.54
N PRO A 294 11.33 15.55 -24.48
CA PRO A 294 10.72 14.23 -24.52
C PRO A 294 11.76 13.13 -24.66
N VAL A 295 11.59 12.02 -23.94
CA VAL A 295 12.47 10.84 -24.01
C VAL A 295 12.57 10.31 -25.46
N ALA A 296 11.49 10.47 -26.26
CA ALA A 296 11.48 10.12 -27.69
C ALA A 296 12.56 10.86 -28.50
N ALA A 297 12.86 12.13 -28.15
CA ALA A 297 13.90 12.90 -28.82
C ALA A 297 15.33 12.38 -28.55
N LEU A 298 15.56 11.81 -27.36
CA LEU A 298 16.84 11.22 -26.98
C LEU A 298 17.05 9.81 -27.59
N ARG A 299 15.95 9.12 -27.92
CA ARG A 299 15.96 7.80 -28.55
C ARG A 299 15.91 7.85 -30.07
N PHE A 300 15.57 9.03 -30.63
CA PHE A 300 15.46 9.19 -32.08
C PHE A 300 16.84 9.04 -32.73
N ALA A 301 16.92 8.19 -33.75
CA ALA A 301 18.09 8.02 -34.59
C ALA A 301 17.67 8.13 -36.06
N PRO A 302 18.13 9.14 -36.82
CA PRO A 302 17.78 9.29 -38.21
C PRO A 302 18.44 8.21 -39.07
N LEU A 303 17.71 7.72 -40.06
CA LEU A 303 18.21 6.83 -41.12
C LEU A 303 18.45 7.61 -42.37
N GLU A 304 19.41 7.21 -43.21
CA GLU A 304 19.70 7.84 -44.52
C GLU A 304 18.48 7.89 -45.43
N THR A 305 17.55 6.94 -45.28
CA THR A 305 16.32 6.87 -46.03
C THR A 305 15.29 8.00 -45.70
N MET A 306 15.52 8.70 -44.56
CA MET A 306 14.67 9.80 -44.07
C MET A 306 15.17 11.17 -44.57
N LEU A 307 16.29 11.25 -45.29
CA LEU A 307 16.85 12.49 -45.78
C LEU A 307 16.08 12.98 -47.04
N GLU A 308 15.91 14.31 -47.13
CA GLU A 308 15.53 14.95 -48.36
C GLU A 308 16.68 14.82 -49.38
N PRO A 309 16.41 14.91 -50.70
CA PRO A 309 17.47 14.92 -51.71
C PRO A 309 18.50 15.98 -51.38
N GLU A 310 19.80 15.59 -51.37
CA GLU A 310 20.97 16.42 -51.00
C GLU A 310 21.17 16.69 -49.50
N GLY A 311 20.29 16.19 -48.62
CA GLY A 311 20.46 16.30 -47.16
C GLY A 311 21.59 15.41 -46.63
N LYS A 312 22.21 15.83 -45.54
CA LYS A 312 23.28 15.07 -44.86
C LYS A 312 22.96 14.87 -43.38
N ILE A 313 23.33 13.72 -42.85
CA ILE A 313 23.35 13.48 -41.41
C ILE A 313 24.68 13.97 -40.86
N ILE A 314 24.66 14.97 -39.99
CA ILE A 314 25.83 15.51 -39.29
C ILE A 314 25.78 14.96 -37.88
N ASP A 315 26.47 13.86 -37.65
CA ASP A 315 26.50 13.20 -36.34
C ASP A 315 27.62 13.80 -35.46
N CYS A 316 27.49 13.60 -34.14
CA CYS A 316 28.51 13.94 -33.15
C CYS A 316 28.91 12.68 -32.36
N ASP A 317 30.17 12.64 -31.89
CA ASP A 317 30.70 11.52 -31.11
C ASP A 317 30.25 11.64 -29.64
N SER A 318 28.94 11.51 -29.40
CA SER A 318 28.34 11.53 -28.06
C SER A 318 27.32 10.40 -27.90
N LYS A 319 27.34 9.75 -26.74
CA LYS A 319 26.35 8.70 -26.39
C LYS A 319 24.93 9.27 -26.26
N THR A 320 24.81 10.49 -25.72
CA THR A 320 23.53 11.16 -25.53
C THR A 320 23.46 12.39 -26.42
N LYS A 321 22.53 12.41 -27.34
CA LYS A 321 22.37 13.47 -28.33
C LYS A 321 20.90 13.66 -28.70
N VAL A 322 20.56 14.84 -29.14
CA VAL A 322 19.26 15.17 -29.75
C VAL A 322 19.47 15.62 -31.19
N TRP A 323 18.48 15.37 -32.03
CA TRP A 323 18.52 15.70 -33.42
C TRP A 323 17.68 16.92 -33.73
N VAL A 324 18.25 17.85 -34.50
CA VAL A 324 17.59 19.08 -34.92
C VAL A 324 17.62 19.14 -36.43
N LYS A 325 16.53 19.63 -37.04
CA LYS A 325 16.47 19.90 -38.48
C LYS A 325 17.13 21.26 -38.77
N ASP A 326 18.20 21.27 -39.55
CA ASP A 326 18.90 22.46 -40.01
C ASP A 326 18.80 22.54 -41.54
N GLY A 327 17.75 23.19 -42.05
CA GLY A 327 17.42 23.20 -43.47
C GLY A 327 17.10 21.79 -44.00
N LYS A 328 17.94 21.29 -44.94
CA LYS A 328 17.86 19.93 -45.48
C LYS A 328 18.65 18.90 -44.64
N ASN A 329 19.49 19.36 -43.72
CA ASN A 329 20.37 18.50 -42.95
C ASN A 329 19.75 18.14 -41.58
N LEU A 330 20.13 16.96 -41.07
CA LEU A 330 19.85 16.53 -39.70
C LEU A 330 21.16 16.61 -38.88
N LYS A 331 21.15 17.48 -37.88
CA LYS A 331 22.34 17.75 -37.06
C LYS A 331 22.14 17.19 -35.64
N ALA A 332 23.07 16.37 -35.20
CA ALA A 332 23.17 15.93 -33.82
C ALA A 332 23.77 17.02 -32.93
N ILE A 333 23.14 17.24 -31.78
CA ILE A 333 23.64 18.14 -30.74
C ILE A 333 23.92 17.26 -29.51
N PRO A 334 25.16 17.23 -29.01
CA PRO A 334 25.47 16.50 -27.79
C PRO A 334 24.80 17.16 -26.59
N VAL A 335 24.16 16.38 -25.72
CA VAL A 335 23.48 16.88 -24.54
C VAL A 335 23.87 16.06 -23.30
N LYS A 336 23.86 16.72 -22.13
CA LYS A 336 23.94 16.04 -20.86
C LYS A 336 22.54 15.95 -20.27
N THR A 337 22.15 14.79 -19.82
CA THR A 337 20.83 14.53 -19.26
C THR A 337 20.91 14.43 -17.73
N GLY A 338 19.87 14.87 -17.06
CA GLY A 338 19.68 14.74 -15.61
C GLY A 338 18.52 13.81 -15.26
N VAL A 339 17.59 14.27 -14.42
CA VAL A 339 16.44 13.52 -13.94
C VAL A 339 15.46 13.24 -15.09
N SER A 340 14.87 12.05 -15.09
CA SER A 340 13.85 11.63 -16.06
C SER A 340 12.63 11.06 -15.33
N ASN A 341 11.43 11.36 -15.84
CA ASN A 341 10.16 10.76 -15.33
C ASN A 341 9.56 9.75 -16.33
N GLY A 342 10.34 9.28 -17.30
CA GLY A 342 9.88 8.33 -18.32
C GLY A 342 9.24 8.99 -19.55
N ALA A 343 8.61 10.16 -19.42
CA ALA A 343 8.07 10.95 -20.55
C ALA A 343 9.01 12.09 -20.94
N LEU A 344 9.53 12.82 -19.94
CA LEU A 344 10.45 13.95 -20.10
C LEU A 344 11.76 13.66 -19.40
N THR A 345 12.85 14.19 -19.95
CA THR A 345 14.19 14.12 -19.38
C THR A 345 14.79 15.51 -19.27
N GLU A 346 15.34 15.84 -18.12
CA GLU A 346 16.10 17.07 -17.90
C GLU A 346 17.33 17.11 -18.81
N ILE A 347 17.56 18.28 -19.46
CA ILE A 347 18.80 18.56 -20.15
C ILE A 347 19.55 19.61 -19.36
N THR A 348 20.73 19.24 -18.84
CA THR A 348 21.57 20.14 -18.06
C THR A 348 22.51 20.98 -18.93
N GLU A 349 22.97 20.46 -20.06
CA GLU A 349 23.87 21.14 -20.99
C GLU A 349 23.60 20.71 -22.44
N GLY A 350 23.92 21.58 -23.40
CA GLY A 350 23.99 21.28 -24.82
C GLY A 350 22.95 21.96 -25.70
N ILE A 351 21.78 22.34 -25.17
CA ILE A 351 20.72 22.99 -25.97
C ILE A 351 19.99 24.07 -25.15
N SER A 352 19.42 25.06 -25.84
CA SER A 352 18.66 26.16 -25.21
C SER A 352 17.16 25.96 -25.35
N ALA A 353 16.37 26.61 -24.47
CA ALA A 353 14.92 26.66 -24.56
C ALA A 353 14.46 27.22 -25.90
N GLY A 354 13.30 26.73 -26.37
CA GLY A 354 12.69 27.18 -27.64
C GLY A 354 13.21 26.49 -28.89
N LYS A 355 14.24 25.63 -28.80
CA LYS A 355 14.69 24.82 -29.95
C LYS A 355 13.79 23.61 -30.18
N GLU A 356 13.50 23.35 -31.46
CA GLU A 356 12.76 22.15 -31.86
C GLU A 356 13.69 20.99 -32.07
N VAL A 357 13.35 19.85 -31.45
CA VAL A 357 14.08 18.57 -31.56
C VAL A 357 13.19 17.52 -32.20
N LEU A 358 13.78 16.62 -32.95
CA LEU A 358 13.09 15.55 -33.64
C LEU A 358 12.72 14.44 -32.65
N THR A 359 11.45 14.04 -32.64
CA THR A 359 10.92 12.98 -31.79
C THR A 359 10.51 11.73 -32.55
N GLY A 360 10.21 11.91 -33.85
CA GLY A 360 9.75 10.83 -34.71
C GLY A 360 9.71 11.25 -36.19
N PHE A 361 9.26 10.36 -37.02
CA PHE A 361 8.94 10.66 -38.40
C PHE A 361 7.61 10.01 -38.77
N SER A 362 6.83 10.71 -39.57
CA SER A 362 5.62 10.20 -40.20
C SER A 362 5.86 10.04 -41.69
N SER A 363 5.95 8.82 -42.19
CA SER A 363 5.91 8.59 -43.64
C SER A 363 4.44 8.57 -44.05
N GLY A 364 4.03 9.56 -44.87
CA GLY A 364 2.66 9.65 -45.39
C GLY A 364 2.25 8.53 -46.37
N MET A 365 2.72 7.32 -46.15
CA MET A 365 2.17 6.14 -46.83
C MET A 365 1.06 5.56 -45.92
N PRO A 366 -0.20 5.47 -46.45
CA PRO A 366 -1.11 4.50 -45.87
C PRO A 366 -0.44 3.14 -45.94
N MET A 367 -0.33 2.46 -44.80
CA MET A 367 0.15 1.08 -44.70
C MET A 367 -0.77 0.22 -45.59
N MET A 368 -0.39 0.06 -46.86
CA MET A 368 -0.98 -0.95 -47.73
C MET A 368 -0.47 -2.28 -47.17
N MET A 369 -1.29 -2.91 -46.36
CA MET A 369 -1.05 -4.30 -45.95
C MET A 369 -0.89 -5.12 -47.24
N PRO A 370 0.23 -5.82 -47.46
CA PRO A 370 0.30 -6.80 -48.53
C PRO A 370 -0.76 -7.83 -48.20
N GLY A 371 -1.72 -8.02 -49.13
CA GLY A 371 -2.67 -9.12 -49.04
C GLY A 371 -1.91 -10.42 -48.93
N GLY A 372 -1.70 -10.89 -47.71
CA GLY A 372 -1.12 -12.17 -47.40
C GLY A 372 -2.20 -13.24 -47.56
N SER A 373 -2.01 -14.10 -48.51
CA SER A 373 -2.69 -15.38 -48.64
C SER A 373 -2.63 -16.14 -47.31
N GLY A 374 -3.76 -16.65 -46.91
CA GLY A 374 -4.08 -17.59 -45.86
C GLY A 374 -2.95 -18.16 -45.01
N ASN A 375 -2.96 -17.76 -43.77
CA ASN A 375 -2.55 -18.65 -42.70
C ASN A 375 -3.49 -18.42 -41.50
N SER A 376 -4.36 -19.39 -41.33
CA SER A 376 -5.37 -19.42 -40.25
C SER A 376 -4.66 -19.49 -38.91
N ASN A 377 -4.87 -18.48 -38.11
CA ASN A 377 -4.43 -18.43 -36.70
C ASN A 377 -5.29 -19.41 -35.88
N PRO A 378 -4.73 -20.44 -35.23
CA PRO A 378 -5.52 -21.50 -34.56
C PRO A 378 -6.31 -21.03 -33.35
N PHE A 379 -6.17 -19.80 -32.91
CA PHE A 379 -6.77 -19.24 -31.69
C PHE A 379 -7.82 -18.15 -31.89
N MET A 380 -8.31 -17.90 -33.12
CA MET A 380 -9.42 -16.95 -33.36
C MET A 380 -10.70 -17.71 -33.72
N PRO A 381 -11.83 -17.55 -33.00
CA PRO A 381 -13.13 -18.08 -33.43
C PRO A 381 -13.61 -17.37 -34.70
N GLY A 382 -13.87 -18.15 -35.73
CA GLY A 382 -14.35 -17.65 -36.99
C GLY A 382 -15.79 -17.12 -36.92
N PRO A 383 -16.20 -16.23 -37.84
CA PRO A 383 -17.55 -15.67 -37.88
C PRO A 383 -18.59 -16.74 -38.22
N PRO A 384 -19.84 -16.65 -37.71
CA PRO A 384 -20.88 -17.66 -37.89
C PRO A 384 -21.30 -17.76 -39.35
N GLY A 385 -21.05 -18.93 -39.95
CA GLY A 385 -21.44 -19.26 -41.32
C GLY A 385 -22.95 -19.39 -41.46
N ARG A 386 -23.52 -18.76 -42.49
CA ARG A 386 -24.90 -18.93 -42.97
C ARG A 386 -25.10 -20.40 -43.34
N ARG A 387 -25.97 -21.09 -42.63
CA ARG A 387 -26.53 -22.39 -43.03
C ARG A 387 -27.52 -22.21 -44.20
N ASN A 388 -27.17 -22.68 -45.38
CA ASN A 388 -28.13 -23.09 -46.41
C ASN A 388 -28.52 -24.52 -46.14
N GLY A 389 -29.83 -24.76 -46.02
CA GLY A 389 -30.39 -26.09 -45.82
C GLY A 389 -30.52 -26.90 -47.08
N GLN A 390 -30.37 -28.21 -46.92
CA GLN A 390 -30.95 -29.34 -47.66
C GLN A 390 -30.40 -30.59 -46.96
N GLY A 391 -31.12 -31.39 -46.26
CA GLY A 391 -32.17 -32.28 -46.62
C GLY A 391 -31.72 -33.76 -46.54
N GLN A 392 -32.48 -34.61 -45.84
CA GLN A 392 -32.45 -36.11 -45.84
C GLN A 392 -31.35 -36.76 -44.97
N GLY A 393 -31.60 -37.56 -43.93
CA GLY A 393 -32.63 -38.59 -43.80
C GLY A 393 -31.96 -39.81 -43.19
N GLN A 394 -32.70 -40.57 -42.33
CA GLN A 394 -32.47 -41.95 -41.82
C GLN A 394 -31.52 -42.06 -40.59
N ALA A 395 -32.08 -42.30 -39.42
CA ALA A 395 -32.64 -43.57 -38.88
C ALA A 395 -31.59 -44.45 -38.15
N ALA A 396 -31.97 -44.80 -36.94
CA ALA A 396 -31.81 -46.04 -36.20
C ALA A 396 -30.68 -46.21 -35.16
N SER A 397 -31.15 -46.30 -33.93
CA SER A 397 -30.95 -47.39 -32.94
C SER A 397 -29.54 -47.59 -32.35
N LYS A 398 -29.34 -47.36 -31.13
CA LYS A 398 -29.57 -48.22 -29.95
C LYS A 398 -29.28 -47.39 -28.68
#